data_bbd11d70f3552a742feb71cbf323309f
#
_entry.id   bbd11d70f3552a742feb71cbf323309f
#
_cell.length_a   1.000
_cell.length_b   1.000
_cell.length_c   1.000
_cell.angle_alpha   90.00
_cell.angle_beta   90.00
_cell.angle_gamma   90.00
#
_symmetry.space_group_name_H-M   'P 1'
#
loop_
_entity.id
_entity.type
_entity.pdbx_description
1 polymer ?
#
loop_
_entity_poly.entity_id
_entity_poly.type
_entity_poly.pdbx_seq_one_letter_code
_entity_poly.pdbx_strand_id
1 'polypeptide(L)'
;MSLPTKAKVVVIGGGIHGLSTAWKLSETYKNPNDVVVLEKKDTAAGASGIACGVVRNNYFQPAMRELMAHSVSVWESDPKAFKYNPVGYMQISPEVMHEDVASIYEQQKAIGYESVFIEGEKDCMKYMHGIFDDWQAKGITSVLHEKKGGYAFNKDSIKALENKASSNGVNVHKGVKVTGFKRGSNSNAITGVVTDKGTIDCDQVVIGAGPWVRDFWNMLELPKTTDIKGQDGKMHEVDMWKYWFLQEGVLGVDANYLKTNEGKQPPVIHVDTDAPLYSDKDKKLLTDQLWGIYYKPDIEGLGVQGGTSPYIVQKHFDKVNVDPYGLESPEFQTTDKFADIWTSALAHCQKRFEGKSNLYRKGPSGGLGCLTPDSFPIFDRFFENVYMIADANHGYKMIGVGHLVAQEILGQESELLKPFRFNRYAKGELHLSLIHI
;
A
#
# COMPACT_ATOMS: atom_id res chain seq x y z
N MET A 1 27.45 -12.83 -5.87
CA MET A 1 27.94 -12.18 -7.11
C MET A 1 28.58 -10.85 -6.72
N SER A 2 29.71 -10.49 -7.37
CA SER A 2 30.31 -9.16 -7.21
C SER A 2 29.38 -8.09 -7.78
N LEU A 3 29.43 -6.87 -7.24
CA LEU A 3 28.71 -5.75 -7.82
C LEU A 3 29.29 -5.41 -9.20
N PRO A 4 28.44 -5.08 -10.20
CA PRO A 4 28.93 -4.53 -11.46
C PRO A 4 29.49 -3.13 -11.23
N THR A 5 30.43 -2.70 -12.04
CA THR A 5 30.97 -1.34 -11.99
C THR A 5 30.11 -0.33 -12.76
N LYS A 6 29.23 -0.83 -13.66
CA LYS A 6 28.36 0.00 -14.49
C LYS A 6 27.02 -0.68 -14.74
N ALA A 7 25.94 0.14 -14.82
CA ALA A 7 24.58 -0.27 -15.21
C ALA A 7 23.94 0.85 -16.05
N LYS A 8 22.91 0.53 -16.85
CA LYS A 8 22.05 1.57 -17.47
C LYS A 8 21.10 2.13 -16.43
N VAL A 9 20.42 1.23 -15.69
CA VAL A 9 19.47 1.61 -14.67
C VAL A 9 19.81 0.92 -13.35
N VAL A 10 20.02 1.70 -12.29
CA VAL A 10 20.10 1.20 -10.93
C VAL A 10 18.75 1.45 -10.25
N VAL A 11 18.10 0.38 -9.82
CA VAL A 11 16.84 0.40 -9.07
C VAL A 11 17.16 0.15 -7.59
N ILE A 12 16.75 1.07 -6.73
CA ILE A 12 16.99 1.01 -5.29
C ILE A 12 15.71 0.56 -4.57
N GLY A 13 15.76 -0.60 -3.92
CA GLY A 13 14.68 -1.24 -3.19
C GLY A 13 14.20 -2.53 -3.82
N GLY A 14 14.23 -3.64 -3.06
CA GLY A 14 13.74 -4.97 -3.42
C GLY A 14 12.28 -5.23 -3.01
N GLY A 15 11.47 -4.18 -2.94
CA GLY A 15 10.03 -4.24 -2.70
C GLY A 15 9.21 -4.27 -3.99
N ILE A 16 7.87 -4.09 -3.84
CA ILE A 16 6.90 -4.16 -4.94
C ILE A 16 7.25 -3.21 -6.10
N HIS A 17 7.59 -1.96 -5.80
CA HIS A 17 7.88 -0.95 -6.82
C HIS A 17 9.19 -1.20 -7.55
N GLY A 18 10.28 -1.46 -6.81
CA GLY A 18 11.58 -1.65 -7.43
C GLY A 18 11.62 -2.92 -8.29
N LEU A 19 11.11 -4.04 -7.78
CA LEU A 19 11.09 -5.30 -8.54
C LEU A 19 10.14 -5.25 -9.73
N SER A 20 8.96 -4.62 -9.60
CA SER A 20 8.03 -4.44 -10.71
C SER A 20 8.62 -3.54 -11.81
N THR A 21 9.31 -2.46 -11.42
CA THR A 21 10.03 -1.60 -12.37
C THR A 21 11.14 -2.38 -13.08
N ALA A 22 11.96 -3.10 -12.32
CA ALA A 22 13.06 -3.87 -12.88
C ALA A 22 12.57 -5.00 -13.81
N TRP A 23 11.50 -5.71 -13.43
CA TRP A 23 10.85 -6.68 -14.29
C TRP A 23 10.42 -6.07 -15.61
N LYS A 24 9.73 -4.94 -15.60
CA LYS A 24 9.26 -4.29 -16.83
C LYS A 24 10.41 -3.76 -17.67
N LEU A 25 11.44 -3.15 -17.07
CA LEU A 25 12.64 -2.71 -17.77
C LEU A 25 13.38 -3.86 -18.45
N SER A 26 13.37 -5.06 -17.86
CA SER A 26 14.02 -6.26 -18.41
C SER A 26 13.37 -6.76 -19.71
N GLU A 27 12.17 -6.30 -20.03
CA GLU A 27 11.56 -6.59 -21.34
C GLU A 27 12.26 -5.86 -22.49
N THR A 28 12.92 -4.73 -22.19
CA THR A 28 13.69 -3.91 -23.16
C THR A 28 15.19 -4.10 -23.01
N TYR A 29 15.71 -4.01 -21.80
CA TYR A 29 17.14 -4.17 -21.51
C TYR A 29 17.49 -5.64 -21.30
N LYS A 30 18.16 -6.24 -22.30
CA LYS A 30 18.42 -7.69 -22.34
C LYS A 30 19.82 -8.12 -21.88
N ASN A 31 20.76 -7.15 -21.79
CA ASN A 31 22.09 -7.51 -21.35
C ASN A 31 22.16 -7.67 -19.82
N PRO A 32 22.89 -8.66 -19.32
CA PRO A 32 23.20 -8.75 -17.89
C PRO A 32 23.81 -7.42 -17.40
N ASN A 33 23.39 -6.95 -16.24
CA ASN A 33 23.80 -5.68 -15.63
C ASN A 33 23.24 -4.41 -16.29
N ASP A 34 22.47 -4.45 -17.39
CA ASP A 34 21.76 -3.25 -17.86
C ASP A 34 20.82 -2.73 -16.78
N VAL A 35 20.12 -3.63 -16.07
CA VAL A 35 19.25 -3.30 -14.93
C VAL A 35 19.75 -4.02 -13.68
N VAL A 36 20.03 -3.26 -12.64
CA VAL A 36 20.56 -3.76 -11.36
C VAL A 36 19.63 -3.32 -10.25
N VAL A 37 19.19 -4.24 -9.40
CA VAL A 37 18.42 -3.95 -8.20
C VAL A 37 19.32 -4.04 -6.97
N LEU A 38 19.29 -3.01 -6.13
CA LEU A 38 20.03 -2.96 -4.86
C LEU A 38 19.04 -3.02 -3.70
N GLU A 39 19.20 -4.03 -2.85
CA GLU A 39 18.39 -4.24 -1.65
C GLU A 39 19.29 -4.37 -0.42
N LYS A 40 19.02 -3.58 0.62
CA LYS A 40 19.87 -3.53 1.82
C LYS A 40 19.84 -4.78 2.70
N LYS A 41 18.73 -5.54 2.64
CA LYS A 41 18.56 -6.80 3.40
C LYS A 41 18.23 -7.94 2.43
N ASP A 42 16.98 -8.34 2.41
CA ASP A 42 16.44 -9.32 1.47
C ASP A 42 15.16 -8.74 0.82
N THR A 43 14.78 -9.27 -0.32
CA THR A 43 13.51 -8.93 -0.96
C THR A 43 12.36 -9.20 0.01
N ALA A 44 11.35 -8.35 0.01
CA ALA A 44 10.25 -8.38 0.97
C ALA A 44 10.64 -8.16 2.46
N ALA A 45 11.85 -7.71 2.77
CA ALA A 45 12.23 -7.40 4.16
C ALA A 45 11.59 -6.10 4.70
N GLY A 46 11.06 -5.25 3.82
CA GLY A 46 10.39 -4.00 4.18
C GLY A 46 8.86 -4.12 4.18
N ALA A 47 8.19 -2.98 3.95
CA ALA A 47 6.73 -2.85 4.00
C ALA A 47 5.99 -3.84 3.10
N SER A 48 6.53 -4.14 1.91
CA SER A 48 5.92 -5.11 0.99
C SER A 48 5.81 -6.51 1.58
N GLY A 49 6.71 -6.92 2.48
CA GLY A 49 6.71 -8.25 3.09
C GLY A 49 5.85 -8.38 4.34
N ILE A 50 5.34 -7.28 4.89
CA ILE A 50 4.48 -7.28 6.08
C ILE A 50 3.11 -6.66 5.85
N ALA A 51 2.85 -6.15 4.65
CA ALA A 51 1.54 -5.64 4.26
C ALA A 51 0.46 -6.72 4.36
N CYS A 52 -0.78 -6.33 4.63
CA CYS A 52 -1.92 -7.25 4.64
C CYS A 52 -2.20 -7.88 3.27
N GLY A 53 -1.62 -7.33 2.23
CA GLY A 53 -1.72 -7.88 0.87
C GLY A 53 -3.03 -7.55 0.15
N VAL A 54 -3.83 -6.64 0.65
CA VAL A 54 -5.10 -6.23 0.04
C VAL A 54 -4.85 -5.49 -1.27
N VAL A 55 -5.61 -5.86 -2.30
CA VAL A 55 -5.64 -5.24 -3.63
C VAL A 55 -7.07 -4.78 -3.91
N ARG A 56 -7.25 -3.48 -4.17
CA ARG A 56 -8.58 -2.87 -4.36
C ARG A 56 -8.52 -1.65 -5.27
N ASN A 57 -9.67 -1.27 -5.81
CA ASN A 57 -9.86 -0.02 -6.58
C ASN A 57 -10.57 1.07 -5.76
N ASN A 58 -11.17 0.75 -4.63
CA ASN A 58 -11.95 1.65 -3.78
C ASN A 58 -11.09 2.82 -3.26
N TYR A 59 -11.15 3.95 -3.97
CA TYR A 59 -10.54 5.22 -3.64
C TYR A 59 -11.47 6.37 -4.03
N PHE A 60 -11.49 7.44 -3.24
CA PHE A 60 -12.31 8.63 -3.53
C PHE A 60 -11.76 9.44 -4.72
N GLN A 61 -10.45 9.40 -4.95
CA GLN A 61 -9.82 10.17 -6.01
C GLN A 61 -9.86 9.41 -7.35
N PRO A 62 -10.42 10.01 -8.41
CA PRO A 62 -10.47 9.39 -9.74
C PRO A 62 -9.11 8.90 -10.24
N ALA A 63 -8.06 9.73 -10.12
CA ALA A 63 -6.71 9.37 -10.53
C ALA A 63 -6.19 8.10 -9.85
N MET A 64 -6.46 7.93 -8.54
CA MET A 64 -6.09 6.70 -7.82
C MET A 64 -6.89 5.50 -8.33
N ARG A 65 -8.18 5.65 -8.66
CA ARG A 65 -8.96 4.53 -9.19
C ARG A 65 -8.45 4.06 -10.54
N GLU A 66 -8.13 4.97 -11.45
CA GLU A 66 -7.56 4.63 -12.76
C GLU A 66 -6.20 3.92 -12.61
N LEU A 67 -5.34 4.45 -11.76
CA LEU A 67 -4.04 3.83 -11.43
C LEU A 67 -4.22 2.45 -10.80
N MET A 68 -5.21 2.29 -9.92
CA MET A 68 -5.49 1.01 -9.28
C MET A 68 -6.15 0.01 -10.21
N ALA A 69 -7.01 0.44 -11.15
CA ALA A 69 -7.56 -0.43 -12.19
C ALA A 69 -6.44 -1.02 -13.07
N HIS A 70 -5.45 -0.20 -13.45
CA HIS A 70 -4.24 -0.68 -14.11
C HIS A 70 -3.46 -1.68 -13.24
N SER A 71 -3.25 -1.37 -11.96
CA SER A 71 -2.53 -2.27 -11.05
C SER A 71 -3.25 -3.61 -10.84
N VAL A 72 -4.58 -3.61 -10.71
CA VAL A 72 -5.38 -4.84 -10.64
C VAL A 72 -5.18 -5.70 -11.89
N SER A 73 -5.14 -5.10 -13.09
CA SER A 73 -4.89 -5.84 -14.33
C SER A 73 -3.51 -6.51 -14.34
N VAL A 74 -2.51 -5.90 -13.73
CA VAL A 74 -1.17 -6.52 -13.58
C VAL A 74 -1.21 -7.69 -12.60
N TRP A 75 -1.91 -7.57 -11.47
CA TRP A 75 -2.13 -8.69 -10.55
C TRP A 75 -2.86 -9.86 -11.24
N GLU A 76 -3.89 -9.57 -12.03
CA GLU A 76 -4.68 -10.55 -12.77
C GLU A 76 -3.92 -11.18 -13.94
N SER A 77 -2.80 -10.61 -14.39
CA SER A 77 -2.02 -11.15 -15.50
C SER A 77 -1.37 -12.50 -15.20
N ASP A 78 -1.04 -12.79 -13.93
CA ASP A 78 -0.46 -14.06 -13.51
C ASP A 78 -0.80 -14.37 -12.03
N PRO A 79 -2.09 -14.60 -11.72
CA PRO A 79 -2.54 -14.77 -10.34
C PRO A 79 -1.89 -15.97 -9.64
N LYS A 80 -1.53 -17.00 -10.41
CA LYS A 80 -0.87 -18.19 -9.85
C LYS A 80 0.54 -17.87 -9.36
N ALA A 81 1.35 -17.17 -10.16
CA ALA A 81 2.70 -16.79 -9.77
C ALA A 81 2.69 -15.82 -8.59
N PHE A 82 1.81 -14.82 -8.63
CA PHE A 82 1.70 -13.81 -7.57
C PHE A 82 0.96 -14.31 -6.31
N LYS A 83 0.45 -15.55 -6.31
CA LYS A 83 -0.43 -16.03 -5.23
C LYS A 83 -1.56 -15.04 -4.93
N TYR A 84 -2.08 -14.47 -6.00
CA TYR A 84 -3.17 -13.51 -5.96
C TYR A 84 -4.51 -14.23 -6.00
N ASN A 85 -5.38 -13.85 -5.09
CA ASN A 85 -6.74 -14.37 -4.95
C ASN A 85 -7.73 -13.28 -5.41
N PRO A 86 -8.27 -13.37 -6.64
CA PRO A 86 -9.22 -12.40 -7.18
C PRO A 86 -10.63 -12.64 -6.61
N VAL A 87 -10.79 -12.46 -5.33
CA VAL A 87 -12.04 -12.73 -4.59
C VAL A 87 -12.94 -11.51 -4.45
N GLY A 88 -12.47 -10.36 -4.90
CA GLY A 88 -13.16 -9.07 -4.75
C GLY A 88 -12.83 -8.35 -3.44
N TYR A 89 -13.42 -7.16 -3.33
CA TYR A 89 -13.30 -6.29 -2.16
C TYR A 89 -14.67 -5.65 -1.87
N MET A 90 -15.02 -5.53 -0.60
CA MET A 90 -16.28 -4.92 -0.17
C MET A 90 -16.01 -3.71 0.70
N GLN A 91 -16.59 -2.57 0.32
CA GLN A 91 -16.76 -1.40 1.20
C GLN A 91 -18.19 -1.41 1.71
N ILE A 92 -18.34 -1.50 3.01
CA ILE A 92 -19.61 -1.61 3.73
C ILE A 92 -19.68 -0.40 4.65
N SER A 93 -20.69 0.48 4.49
CA SER A 93 -20.61 1.84 5.03
C SER A 93 -21.93 2.35 5.60
N PRO A 94 -21.88 3.31 6.55
CA PRO A 94 -23.05 3.97 7.11
C PRO A 94 -23.54 5.08 6.20
N GLU A 95 -24.70 5.68 6.56
CA GLU A 95 -25.36 6.73 5.80
C GLU A 95 -24.47 7.94 5.55
N VAL A 96 -23.67 8.34 6.53
CA VAL A 96 -22.79 9.51 6.42
C VAL A 96 -21.74 9.37 5.29
N MET A 97 -21.46 8.15 4.83
CA MET A 97 -20.53 7.86 3.72
C MET A 97 -21.24 7.52 2.40
N HIS A 98 -22.59 7.54 2.37
CA HIS A 98 -23.37 7.06 1.24
C HIS A 98 -23.02 7.75 -0.08
N GLU A 99 -23.03 9.09 -0.10
CA GLU A 99 -22.74 9.88 -1.31
C GLU A 99 -21.35 9.60 -1.87
N ASP A 100 -20.36 9.47 -1.00
CA ASP A 100 -18.99 9.18 -1.38
C ASP A 100 -18.86 7.77 -2.01
N VAL A 101 -19.46 6.77 -1.37
CA VAL A 101 -19.43 5.39 -1.86
C VAL A 101 -20.20 5.23 -3.18
N ALA A 102 -21.35 5.90 -3.31
CA ALA A 102 -22.12 5.98 -4.56
C ALA A 102 -21.30 6.62 -5.69
N SER A 103 -20.57 7.72 -5.38
CA SER A 103 -19.66 8.37 -6.33
C SER A 103 -18.54 7.43 -6.80
N ILE A 104 -17.96 6.61 -5.89
CA ILE A 104 -16.95 5.61 -6.26
C ILE A 104 -17.57 4.60 -7.24
N TYR A 105 -18.77 4.10 -6.96
CA TYR A 105 -19.47 3.15 -7.85
C TYR A 105 -19.67 3.70 -9.27
N GLU A 106 -20.19 4.93 -9.39
CA GLU A 106 -20.42 5.55 -10.70
C GLU A 106 -19.11 5.74 -11.48
N GLN A 107 -18.03 6.10 -10.79
CA GLN A 107 -16.73 6.26 -11.43
C GLN A 107 -16.08 4.90 -11.80
N GLN A 108 -16.25 3.86 -10.99
CA GLN A 108 -15.86 2.49 -11.35
C GLN A 108 -16.58 2.03 -12.60
N LYS A 109 -17.89 2.26 -12.66
CA LYS A 109 -18.71 1.97 -13.82
C LYS A 109 -18.25 2.71 -15.08
N ALA A 110 -17.91 4.01 -14.95
CA ALA A 110 -17.42 4.83 -16.05
C ALA A 110 -16.10 4.33 -16.67
N ILE A 111 -15.21 3.74 -15.86
CA ILE A 111 -13.95 3.13 -16.34
C ILE A 111 -14.08 1.63 -16.67
N GLY A 112 -15.29 1.06 -16.61
CA GLY A 112 -15.51 -0.35 -16.87
C GLY A 112 -14.97 -1.30 -15.78
N TYR A 113 -14.78 -0.82 -14.56
CA TYR A 113 -14.38 -1.64 -13.43
C TYR A 113 -15.61 -2.28 -12.78
N GLU A 114 -15.69 -3.61 -12.82
CA GLU A 114 -16.88 -4.36 -12.42
C GLU A 114 -17.12 -4.27 -10.91
N SER A 115 -18.28 -3.73 -10.53
CA SER A 115 -18.74 -3.62 -9.16
C SER A 115 -20.26 -3.64 -9.05
N VAL A 116 -20.78 -3.88 -7.84
CA VAL A 116 -22.22 -3.85 -7.51
C VAL A 116 -22.39 -2.90 -6.33
N PHE A 117 -23.40 -2.04 -6.38
CA PHE A 117 -23.76 -1.13 -5.31
C PHE A 117 -25.15 -1.47 -4.79
N ILE A 118 -25.27 -1.65 -3.49
CA ILE A 118 -26.51 -1.96 -2.77
C ILE A 118 -26.78 -0.83 -1.80
N GLU A 119 -28.01 -0.34 -1.76
CA GLU A 119 -28.44 0.80 -0.95
C GLU A 119 -29.60 0.41 -0.02
N GLY A 120 -29.62 1.04 1.14
CA GLY A 120 -30.64 0.87 2.16
C GLY A 120 -30.35 -0.30 3.11
N GLU A 121 -30.59 -0.06 4.40
CA GLU A 121 -30.25 -0.99 5.49
C GLU A 121 -30.77 -2.41 5.27
N LYS A 122 -32.05 -2.53 4.86
CA LYS A 122 -32.69 -3.82 4.65
C LYS A 122 -32.05 -4.62 3.51
N ASP A 123 -31.75 -3.96 2.38
CA ASP A 123 -31.21 -4.62 1.22
C ASP A 123 -29.72 -4.93 1.41
N CYS A 124 -28.97 -4.05 2.09
CA CYS A 124 -27.59 -4.31 2.54
C CYS A 124 -27.54 -5.55 3.45
N MET A 125 -28.40 -5.60 4.47
CA MET A 125 -28.47 -6.75 5.36
C MET A 125 -28.82 -8.04 4.60
N LYS A 126 -29.81 -8.00 3.71
CA LYS A 126 -30.16 -9.14 2.88
C LYS A 126 -29.00 -9.60 1.98
N TYR A 127 -28.27 -8.64 1.39
CA TYR A 127 -27.12 -8.93 0.53
C TYR A 127 -26.01 -9.60 1.32
N MET A 128 -25.69 -9.05 2.51
CA MET A 128 -24.64 -9.58 3.38
C MET A 128 -25.01 -10.98 3.92
N HIS A 129 -26.25 -11.22 4.31
CA HIS A 129 -26.72 -12.57 4.69
C HIS A 129 -26.68 -13.57 3.56
N GLY A 130 -26.77 -13.12 2.30
CA GLY A 130 -26.53 -13.98 1.14
C GLY A 130 -25.08 -14.48 1.05
N ILE A 131 -24.13 -13.76 1.65
CA ILE A 131 -22.69 -14.10 1.66
C ILE A 131 -22.29 -14.77 2.98
N PHE A 132 -22.78 -14.24 4.10
CA PHE A 132 -22.49 -14.71 5.46
C PHE A 132 -23.79 -14.77 6.29
N ASP A 133 -24.26 -15.96 6.61
CA ASP A 133 -25.49 -16.18 7.37
C ASP A 133 -25.43 -15.60 8.80
N ASP A 134 -24.22 -15.45 9.33
CA ASP A 134 -23.93 -14.89 10.65
C ASP A 134 -23.59 -13.40 10.65
N TRP A 135 -23.85 -12.68 9.57
CA TRP A 135 -23.63 -11.23 9.49
C TRP A 135 -24.55 -10.48 10.45
N GLN A 136 -23.97 -9.51 11.21
CA GLN A 136 -24.74 -8.79 12.22
C GLN A 136 -24.32 -7.32 12.41
N ALA A 137 -23.48 -6.76 11.51
CA ALA A 137 -23.09 -5.36 11.61
C ALA A 137 -24.29 -4.41 11.53
N LYS A 138 -24.29 -3.40 12.39
CA LYS A 138 -25.34 -2.37 12.50
C LYS A 138 -24.88 -1.06 11.88
N GLY A 139 -25.84 -0.19 11.57
CA GLY A 139 -25.57 1.14 11.01
C GLY A 139 -25.10 1.12 9.56
N ILE A 140 -25.42 0.07 8.81
CA ILE A 140 -24.98 -0.10 7.42
C ILE A 140 -26.12 0.25 6.46
N THR A 141 -25.87 1.19 5.56
CA THR A 141 -26.82 1.63 4.53
C THR A 141 -26.29 1.53 3.10
N SER A 142 -25.00 1.20 2.95
CA SER A 142 -24.36 1.05 1.63
C SER A 142 -23.40 -0.14 1.61
N VAL A 143 -23.42 -0.91 0.52
CA VAL A 143 -22.42 -1.95 0.21
C VAL A 143 -21.94 -1.76 -1.22
N LEU A 144 -20.68 -1.41 -1.40
CA LEU A 144 -19.99 -1.45 -2.68
C LEU A 144 -19.14 -2.72 -2.75
N HIS A 145 -19.50 -3.63 -3.64
CA HIS A 145 -18.79 -4.88 -3.84
C HIS A 145 -18.06 -4.89 -5.19
N GLU A 146 -16.77 -4.62 -5.16
CA GLU A 146 -15.87 -4.79 -6.30
C GLU A 146 -15.75 -6.29 -6.64
N LYS A 147 -16.01 -6.66 -7.89
CA LYS A 147 -15.88 -8.06 -8.36
C LYS A 147 -14.43 -8.39 -8.73
N LYS A 148 -13.63 -7.37 -8.95
CA LYS A 148 -12.19 -7.42 -9.14
C LYS A 148 -11.48 -7.01 -7.85
N GLY A 149 -10.16 -7.20 -7.80
CA GLY A 149 -9.43 -7.00 -6.56
C GLY A 149 -9.44 -8.26 -5.69
N GLY A 150 -9.01 -8.12 -4.45
CA GLY A 150 -8.87 -9.23 -3.52
C GLY A 150 -7.60 -9.11 -2.66
N TYR A 151 -6.82 -10.18 -2.58
CA TYR A 151 -5.57 -10.15 -1.81
C TYR A 151 -4.51 -11.09 -2.39
N ALA A 152 -3.25 -10.79 -2.13
CA ALA A 152 -2.13 -11.66 -2.48
C ALA A 152 -1.30 -12.02 -1.24
N PHE A 153 -0.60 -13.15 -1.30
CA PHE A 153 0.38 -13.50 -0.29
C PHE A 153 1.66 -12.73 -0.54
N ASN A 154 1.93 -11.81 0.36
CA ASN A 154 2.89 -10.73 0.13
C ASN A 154 4.32 -11.20 -0.16
N LYS A 155 4.88 -12.10 0.65
CA LYS A 155 6.24 -12.62 0.44
C LYS A 155 6.36 -13.40 -0.87
N ASP A 156 5.38 -14.23 -1.17
CA ASP A 156 5.35 -15.04 -2.39
C ASP A 156 5.25 -14.18 -3.64
N SER A 157 4.38 -13.16 -3.62
CA SER A 157 4.25 -12.26 -4.76
C SER A 157 5.50 -11.43 -5.02
N ILE A 158 6.19 -10.97 -3.96
CA ILE A 158 7.48 -10.29 -4.12
C ILE A 158 8.55 -11.24 -4.64
N LYS A 159 8.56 -12.50 -4.17
CA LYS A 159 9.46 -13.52 -4.71
C LYS A 159 9.16 -13.83 -6.18
N ALA A 160 7.90 -13.87 -6.55
CA ALA A 160 7.50 -14.02 -7.96
C ALA A 160 8.01 -12.86 -8.83
N LEU A 161 7.91 -11.62 -8.36
CA LEU A 161 8.49 -10.46 -9.05
C LEU A 161 10.00 -10.55 -9.18
N GLU A 162 10.72 -10.94 -8.13
CA GLU A 162 12.16 -11.20 -8.17
C GLU A 162 12.50 -12.24 -9.22
N ASN A 163 11.74 -13.34 -9.24
CA ASN A 163 11.95 -14.41 -10.22
C ASN A 163 11.68 -13.95 -11.66
N LYS A 164 10.60 -13.19 -11.89
CA LYS A 164 10.26 -12.62 -13.22
C LYS A 164 11.37 -11.69 -13.71
N ALA A 165 11.87 -10.80 -12.85
CA ALA A 165 12.97 -9.91 -13.18
C ALA A 165 14.27 -10.69 -13.47
N SER A 166 14.65 -11.58 -12.57
CA SER A 166 15.90 -12.34 -12.67
C SER A 166 15.92 -13.31 -13.86
N SER A 167 14.79 -13.92 -14.21
CA SER A 167 14.67 -14.79 -15.39
C SER A 167 14.91 -14.04 -16.70
N ASN A 168 14.72 -12.72 -16.70
CA ASN A 168 15.01 -11.84 -17.83
C ASN A 168 16.41 -11.20 -17.77
N GLY A 169 17.27 -11.61 -16.83
CA GLY A 169 18.65 -11.14 -16.74
C GLY A 169 18.90 -9.99 -15.75
N VAL A 170 17.90 -9.58 -14.96
CA VAL A 170 18.12 -8.58 -13.91
C VAL A 170 18.93 -9.18 -12.77
N ASN A 171 19.98 -8.47 -12.35
CA ASN A 171 20.74 -8.82 -11.17
C ASN A 171 20.16 -8.15 -9.91
N VAL A 172 19.66 -8.95 -8.97
CA VAL A 172 19.17 -8.50 -7.66
C VAL A 172 20.25 -8.72 -6.62
N HIS A 173 20.90 -7.65 -6.17
CA HIS A 173 21.96 -7.67 -5.17
C HIS A 173 21.37 -7.39 -3.79
N LYS A 174 21.29 -8.45 -2.97
CA LYS A 174 20.79 -8.41 -1.58
C LYS A 174 21.93 -8.14 -0.61
N GLY A 175 21.61 -7.53 0.55
CA GLY A 175 22.59 -7.15 1.55
C GLY A 175 23.54 -6.06 1.04
N VAL A 176 23.05 -5.16 0.16
CA VAL A 176 23.81 -4.03 -0.39
C VAL A 176 23.10 -2.74 -0.03
N LYS A 177 23.71 -1.97 0.87
CA LYS A 177 23.15 -0.70 1.34
C LYS A 177 23.67 0.45 0.49
N VAL A 178 22.77 1.21 -0.11
CA VAL A 178 23.13 2.49 -0.74
C VAL A 178 23.43 3.51 0.34
N THR A 179 24.57 4.20 0.22
CA THR A 179 25.09 5.16 1.19
C THR A 179 25.23 6.58 0.63
N GLY A 180 25.07 6.75 -0.68
CA GLY A 180 25.15 8.07 -1.32
C GLY A 180 25.07 7.99 -2.84
N PHE A 181 25.28 9.14 -3.45
CA PHE A 181 25.27 9.32 -4.89
C PHE A 181 26.50 10.09 -5.38
N LYS A 182 27.01 9.69 -6.55
CA LYS A 182 28.06 10.43 -7.25
C LYS A 182 27.42 11.40 -8.22
N ARG A 183 27.74 12.68 -8.10
CA ARG A 183 27.20 13.75 -8.96
C ARG A 183 28.16 14.06 -10.11
N GLY A 184 27.65 14.43 -11.25
CA GLY A 184 28.42 14.99 -12.35
C GLY A 184 28.97 16.38 -12.01
N SER A 185 30.14 16.72 -12.53
CA SER A 185 30.86 17.94 -12.15
C SER A 185 30.14 19.25 -12.51
N ASN A 186 29.24 19.23 -13.52
CA ASN A 186 28.56 20.41 -14.04
C ASN A 186 27.10 20.12 -14.46
N SER A 187 26.49 19.05 -13.95
CA SER A 187 25.13 18.67 -14.34
C SER A 187 24.26 18.36 -13.13
N ASN A 188 22.96 18.56 -13.28
CA ASN A 188 21.95 18.14 -12.33
C ASN A 188 21.63 16.64 -12.49
N ALA A 189 22.68 15.81 -12.73
CA ALA A 189 22.58 14.38 -12.94
C ALA A 189 23.42 13.59 -11.94
N ILE A 190 22.93 12.43 -11.57
CA ILE A 190 23.65 11.44 -10.79
C ILE A 190 24.41 10.52 -11.75
N THR A 191 25.72 10.40 -11.59
CA THR A 191 26.58 9.57 -12.45
C THR A 191 26.88 8.20 -11.84
N GLY A 192 26.50 7.97 -10.58
CA GLY A 192 26.70 6.68 -9.93
C GLY A 192 26.03 6.57 -8.57
N VAL A 193 25.79 5.35 -8.17
CA VAL A 193 25.23 4.99 -6.87
C VAL A 193 26.35 4.42 -5.99
N VAL A 194 26.56 5.03 -4.84
CA VAL A 194 27.57 4.63 -3.84
C VAL A 194 26.93 3.65 -2.86
N THR A 195 27.59 2.54 -2.61
CA THR A 195 27.12 1.51 -1.68
C THR A 195 28.20 1.16 -0.64
N ASP A 196 27.83 0.43 0.38
CA ASP A 196 28.76 -0.17 1.36
C ASP A 196 29.70 -1.24 0.76
N LYS A 197 29.49 -1.63 -0.51
CA LYS A 197 30.27 -2.65 -1.22
C LYS A 197 30.95 -2.16 -2.51
N GLY A 198 30.87 -0.87 -2.80
CA GLY A 198 31.45 -0.24 -3.98
C GLY A 198 30.49 0.72 -4.67
N THR A 199 30.94 1.27 -5.80
CA THR A 199 30.19 2.24 -6.58
C THR A 199 29.81 1.65 -7.93
N ILE A 200 28.58 1.93 -8.38
CA ILE A 200 28.06 1.56 -9.70
C ILE A 200 27.81 2.83 -10.48
N ASP A 201 28.56 3.05 -11.55
CA ASP A 201 28.25 4.13 -12.50
C ASP A 201 26.97 3.79 -13.25
N CYS A 202 26.08 4.77 -13.47
CA CYS A 202 24.78 4.50 -14.10
C CYS A 202 24.25 5.69 -14.88
N ASP A 203 23.37 5.37 -15.85
CA ASP A 203 22.72 6.39 -16.70
C ASP A 203 21.41 6.88 -16.03
N GLN A 204 20.70 6.02 -15.32
CA GLN A 204 19.41 6.31 -14.65
C GLN A 204 19.37 5.68 -13.26
N VAL A 205 18.68 6.32 -12.34
CA VAL A 205 18.39 5.80 -10.99
C VAL A 205 16.87 5.81 -10.73
N VAL A 206 16.36 4.71 -10.21
CA VAL A 206 14.96 4.63 -9.73
C VAL A 206 15.00 4.34 -8.23
N ILE A 207 14.38 5.19 -7.43
CA ILE A 207 14.29 5.04 -5.98
C ILE A 207 12.89 4.55 -5.63
N GLY A 208 12.77 3.26 -5.29
CA GLY A 208 11.56 2.59 -4.81
C GLY A 208 11.74 2.07 -3.38
N ALA A 209 12.21 2.95 -2.47
CA ALA A 209 12.69 2.60 -1.15
C ALA A 209 11.59 2.53 -0.07
N GLY A 210 10.30 2.67 -0.43
CA GLY A 210 9.17 2.62 0.51
C GLY A 210 9.35 3.56 1.71
N PRO A 211 9.21 3.08 2.97
CA PRO A 211 9.31 3.95 4.16
C PRO A 211 10.66 4.66 4.35
N TRP A 212 11.70 4.22 3.65
CA TRP A 212 13.03 4.86 3.67
C TRP A 212 13.20 5.98 2.64
N VAL A 213 12.15 6.37 1.90
CA VAL A 213 12.21 7.41 0.86
C VAL A 213 12.77 8.73 1.41
N ARG A 214 12.43 9.12 2.65
CA ARG A 214 13.00 10.28 3.34
C ARG A 214 14.54 10.25 3.39
N ASP A 215 15.14 9.08 3.63
CA ASP A 215 16.60 8.98 3.75
C ASP A 215 17.28 9.26 2.40
N PHE A 216 16.67 8.79 1.31
CA PHE A 216 17.15 9.09 -0.05
C PHE A 216 16.89 10.55 -0.45
N TRP A 217 15.76 11.12 -0.01
CA TRP A 217 15.47 12.54 -0.16
C TRP A 217 16.56 13.41 0.49
N ASN A 218 16.96 13.05 1.71
CA ASN A 218 18.04 13.71 2.41
C ASN A 218 19.42 13.49 1.75
N MET A 219 19.71 12.30 1.23
CA MET A 219 20.95 12.01 0.49
C MET A 219 21.06 12.82 -0.81
N LEU A 220 19.91 13.15 -1.41
CA LEU A 220 19.83 14.02 -2.59
C LEU A 220 19.83 15.51 -2.23
N GLU A 221 19.88 15.86 -0.95
CA GLU A 221 19.88 17.24 -0.44
C GLU A 221 18.64 18.03 -0.83
N LEU A 222 17.50 17.34 -0.98
CA LEU A 222 16.22 17.96 -1.29
C LEU A 222 15.60 18.64 -0.07
N PRO A 223 14.74 19.68 -0.23
CA PRO A 223 14.18 20.45 0.87
C PRO A 223 13.33 19.60 1.82
N LYS A 224 13.46 19.84 3.12
CA LYS A 224 12.69 19.14 4.17
C LYS A 224 11.24 19.61 4.27
N THR A 225 10.97 20.82 3.79
CA THR A 225 9.65 21.42 3.68
C THR A 225 9.29 21.66 2.22
N THR A 226 8.02 21.83 1.96
CA THR A 226 7.53 22.21 0.63
C THR A 226 6.36 23.18 0.77
N ASP A 227 6.21 24.06 -0.20
CA ASP A 227 5.07 24.96 -0.28
C ASP A 227 3.90 24.25 -0.97
N ILE A 228 2.74 24.24 -0.32
CA ILE A 228 1.49 23.75 -0.89
C ILE A 228 0.49 24.91 -1.02
N LYS A 229 -0.23 24.96 -2.14
CA LYS A 229 -1.37 25.86 -2.28
C LYS A 229 -2.60 25.22 -1.66
N GLY A 230 -3.04 25.79 -0.54
CA GLY A 230 -4.20 25.33 0.20
C GLY A 230 -5.54 25.65 -0.50
N GLN A 231 -6.63 25.10 0.03
CA GLN A 231 -7.99 25.40 -0.44
C GLN A 231 -8.38 26.88 -0.26
N ASP A 232 -7.73 27.58 0.67
CA ASP A 232 -7.87 29.02 0.88
C ASP A 232 -7.16 29.85 -0.18
N GLY A 233 -6.52 29.21 -1.17
CA GLY A 233 -5.77 29.82 -2.24
C GLY A 233 -4.39 30.36 -1.84
N LYS A 234 -3.97 30.21 -0.58
CA LYS A 234 -2.68 30.66 -0.07
C LYS A 234 -1.64 29.56 -0.11
N MET A 235 -0.37 29.98 -0.13
CA MET A 235 0.75 29.06 0.02
C MET A 235 1.03 28.80 1.49
N HIS A 236 1.21 27.53 1.83
CA HIS A 236 1.52 27.07 3.18
C HIS A 236 2.78 26.22 3.13
N GLU A 237 3.78 26.59 3.91
CA GLU A 237 4.96 25.74 4.09
C GLU A 237 4.62 24.59 5.04
N VAL A 238 4.88 23.36 4.61
CA VAL A 238 4.60 22.14 5.37
C VAL A 238 5.78 21.19 5.34
N ASP A 239 5.88 20.32 6.33
CA ASP A 239 6.85 19.22 6.32
C ASP A 239 6.63 18.32 5.09
N MET A 240 7.73 17.98 4.41
CA MET A 240 7.66 17.11 3.21
C MET A 240 7.21 15.70 3.57
N TRP A 241 7.51 15.23 4.76
CA TRP A 241 7.23 13.87 5.20
C TRP A 241 6.49 13.83 6.52
N LYS A 242 5.61 12.83 6.66
CA LYS A 242 5.02 12.41 7.93
C LYS A 242 5.03 10.89 7.98
N TYR A 243 5.06 10.33 9.18
CA TYR A 243 5.00 8.90 9.37
C TYR A 243 3.67 8.51 10.02
N TRP A 244 3.10 7.45 9.51
CA TRP A 244 1.93 6.83 10.08
C TRP A 244 2.26 5.42 10.54
N PHE A 245 1.67 5.05 11.65
CA PHE A 245 1.75 3.72 12.18
C PHE A 245 0.53 2.91 11.74
N LEU A 246 0.78 1.79 11.10
CA LEU A 246 -0.25 0.87 10.63
C LEU A 246 -0.40 -0.24 11.64
N GLN A 247 -1.58 -0.31 12.28
CA GLN A 247 -1.90 -1.35 13.23
C GLN A 247 -2.68 -2.46 12.53
N GLU A 248 -2.08 -3.62 12.49
CA GLU A 248 -2.71 -4.83 11.98
C GLU A 248 -2.46 -6.00 12.94
N GLY A 249 -3.28 -7.03 12.85
CA GLY A 249 -3.16 -8.22 13.68
C GLY A 249 -3.78 -9.44 13.02
N VAL A 250 -3.62 -10.57 13.66
CA VAL A 250 -4.19 -11.85 13.25
C VAL A 250 -5.05 -12.40 14.37
N LEU A 251 -6.28 -12.82 14.06
CA LEU A 251 -7.06 -13.68 14.92
C LEU A 251 -6.69 -15.14 14.62
N GLY A 252 -6.10 -15.84 15.58
CA GLY A 252 -5.59 -17.20 15.42
C GLY A 252 -6.69 -18.23 15.43
N VAL A 253 -7.36 -18.40 14.30
CA VAL A 253 -8.42 -19.39 14.06
C VAL A 253 -8.02 -20.30 12.91
N ASP A 254 -8.79 -21.35 12.63
CA ASP A 254 -8.57 -22.18 11.45
C ASP A 254 -8.64 -21.34 10.14
N ALA A 255 -7.82 -21.67 9.15
CA ALA A 255 -7.78 -20.96 7.89
C ALA A 255 -9.11 -20.97 7.11
N ASN A 256 -9.97 -21.95 7.38
CA ASN A 256 -11.30 -22.06 6.78
C ASN A 256 -12.38 -21.37 7.61
N TYR A 257 -12.04 -20.75 8.72
CA TYR A 257 -13.00 -20.13 9.64
C TYR A 257 -13.79 -19.00 8.97
N LEU A 258 -13.13 -18.20 8.15
CA LEU A 258 -13.77 -17.15 7.39
C LEU A 258 -14.07 -17.65 5.95
N LYS A 259 -15.22 -18.28 5.77
CA LYS A 259 -15.78 -18.75 4.48
C LYS A 259 -17.15 -18.15 4.27
N THR A 260 -17.56 -18.02 3.00
CA THR A 260 -18.94 -17.69 2.62
C THR A 260 -19.89 -18.85 2.93
N ASN A 261 -21.21 -18.61 2.85
CA ASN A 261 -22.23 -19.64 3.01
C ASN A 261 -22.03 -20.83 2.06
N GLU A 262 -21.44 -20.60 0.89
CA GLU A 262 -21.13 -21.62 -0.12
C GLU A 262 -19.78 -22.32 0.13
N GLY A 263 -19.08 -22.01 1.22
CA GLY A 263 -17.74 -22.54 1.51
C GLY A 263 -16.61 -21.95 0.68
N LYS A 264 -16.86 -20.90 -0.10
CA LYS A 264 -15.86 -20.21 -0.93
C LYS A 264 -15.01 -19.25 -0.09
N GLN A 265 -13.85 -18.85 -0.62
CA GLN A 265 -13.08 -17.74 -0.07
C GLN A 265 -13.89 -16.44 -0.19
N PRO A 266 -13.99 -15.64 0.87
CA PRO A 266 -14.74 -14.39 0.83
C PRO A 266 -13.95 -13.29 0.12
N PRO A 267 -14.64 -12.22 -0.33
CA PRO A 267 -13.96 -10.96 -0.65
C PRO A 267 -13.24 -10.39 0.57
N VAL A 268 -12.31 -9.48 0.35
CA VAL A 268 -11.80 -8.65 1.45
C VAL A 268 -12.94 -7.80 1.98
N ILE A 269 -13.13 -7.80 3.29
CA ILE A 269 -14.22 -7.09 3.95
C ILE A 269 -13.66 -5.83 4.60
N HIS A 270 -14.25 -4.69 4.26
CA HIS A 270 -13.99 -3.40 4.91
C HIS A 270 -15.32 -2.83 5.39
N VAL A 271 -15.41 -2.57 6.67
CA VAL A 271 -16.60 -2.02 7.30
C VAL A 271 -16.23 -0.70 7.95
N ASP A 272 -16.98 0.35 7.62
CA ASP A 272 -17.08 1.57 8.39
C ASP A 272 -18.48 1.68 8.95
N THR A 273 -18.64 2.14 10.18
CA THR A 273 -19.95 2.36 10.79
C THR A 273 -19.89 3.40 11.92
N ASP A 274 -20.99 4.07 12.15
CA ASP A 274 -21.21 5.00 13.26
C ASP A 274 -21.97 4.34 14.44
N ALA A 275 -22.29 3.06 14.33
CA ALA A 275 -22.87 2.30 15.44
C ALA A 275 -21.89 2.19 16.61
N PRO A 276 -22.35 2.33 17.87
CA PRO A 276 -21.49 2.18 19.04
C PRO A 276 -20.79 0.82 19.07
N LEU A 277 -19.48 0.83 19.28
CA LEU A 277 -18.67 -0.38 19.46
C LEU A 277 -18.47 -0.68 20.95
N TYR A 278 -18.85 -1.88 21.34
CA TYR A 278 -18.64 -2.39 22.70
C TYR A 278 -17.60 -3.49 22.72
N SER A 279 -16.77 -3.52 23.78
CA SER A 279 -15.79 -4.57 23.97
C SER A 279 -16.44 -5.96 24.00
N ASP A 280 -15.90 -6.87 23.20
CA ASP A 280 -16.35 -8.27 23.20
C ASP A 280 -16.03 -8.98 24.54
N LYS A 281 -15.01 -8.49 25.27
CA LYS A 281 -14.56 -9.06 26.55
C LYS A 281 -15.44 -8.70 27.74
N ASP A 282 -15.71 -7.40 27.92
CA ASP A 282 -16.36 -6.89 29.15
C ASP A 282 -17.60 -6.01 28.88
N LYS A 283 -17.99 -5.90 27.62
CA LYS A 283 -19.16 -5.16 27.12
C LYS A 283 -19.16 -3.66 27.43
N LYS A 284 -17.99 -3.08 27.77
CA LYS A 284 -17.85 -1.63 27.91
C LYS A 284 -17.82 -0.95 26.56
N LEU A 285 -18.31 0.27 26.51
CA LEU A 285 -18.22 1.12 25.33
C LEU A 285 -16.77 1.44 24.99
N LEU A 286 -16.34 1.12 23.77
CA LEU A 286 -15.01 1.44 23.24
C LEU A 286 -15.02 2.74 22.45
N THR A 287 -16.04 2.96 21.63
CA THR A 287 -16.28 4.21 20.88
C THR A 287 -17.73 4.32 20.45
N ASP A 288 -18.23 5.56 20.37
CA ASP A 288 -19.50 5.95 19.79
C ASP A 288 -19.29 6.90 18.58
N GLN A 289 -18.05 7.03 18.11
CA GLN A 289 -17.69 7.79 16.92
C GLN A 289 -17.60 6.85 15.71
N LEU A 290 -17.55 7.41 14.51
CA LEU A 290 -17.28 6.66 13.28
C LEU A 290 -15.99 5.83 13.43
N TRP A 291 -16.07 4.54 13.16
CA TRP A 291 -14.94 3.62 13.20
C TRP A 291 -14.98 2.65 12.03
N GLY A 292 -13.82 2.07 11.71
CA GLY A 292 -13.72 1.13 10.61
C GLY A 292 -12.69 0.03 10.84
N ILE A 293 -12.92 -1.11 10.21
CA ILE A 293 -11.99 -2.23 10.15
C ILE A 293 -11.95 -2.83 8.75
N TYR A 294 -10.86 -3.50 8.47
CA TYR A 294 -10.81 -4.44 7.34
C TYR A 294 -10.25 -5.78 7.79
N TYR A 295 -10.68 -6.84 7.12
CA TYR A 295 -10.20 -8.19 7.39
C TYR A 295 -10.37 -9.12 6.19
N LYS A 296 -9.58 -10.18 6.19
CA LYS A 296 -9.55 -11.23 5.18
C LYS A 296 -9.01 -12.53 5.79
N PRO A 297 -9.18 -13.68 5.12
CA PRO A 297 -8.48 -14.89 5.54
C PRO A 297 -6.96 -14.71 5.49
N ASP A 298 -6.27 -15.27 6.47
CA ASP A 298 -4.81 -15.44 6.47
C ASP A 298 -4.47 -16.94 6.46
N ILE A 299 -4.43 -17.51 5.28
CA ILE A 299 -4.25 -18.95 5.09
C ILE A 299 -2.85 -19.37 5.52
N GLU A 300 -1.83 -18.55 5.29
CA GLU A 300 -0.44 -18.85 5.67
C GLU A 300 -0.20 -18.67 7.18
N GLY A 301 -0.77 -17.62 7.77
CA GLY A 301 -0.69 -17.34 9.21
C GLY A 301 -1.73 -18.07 10.03
N LEU A 302 -2.58 -18.89 9.43
CA LEU A 302 -3.68 -19.63 10.06
C LEU A 302 -4.60 -18.73 10.87
N GLY A 303 -5.47 -17.99 10.16
CA GLY A 303 -6.39 -17.10 10.84
C GLY A 303 -7.15 -16.15 9.97
N VAL A 304 -7.54 -15.04 10.60
CA VAL A 304 -8.12 -13.86 9.98
C VAL A 304 -7.19 -12.69 10.24
N GLN A 305 -6.70 -12.06 9.19
CA GLN A 305 -5.80 -10.91 9.25
C GLN A 305 -6.54 -9.64 8.89
N GLY A 306 -6.21 -8.55 9.56
CA GLY A 306 -6.73 -7.24 9.23
C GLY A 306 -6.26 -6.17 10.18
N GLY A 307 -6.87 -4.99 10.06
CA GLY A 307 -6.50 -3.84 10.86
C GLY A 307 -7.62 -2.82 10.95
N THR A 308 -7.29 -1.68 11.52
CA THR A 308 -8.14 -0.51 11.62
C THR A 308 -7.37 0.73 11.15
N SER A 309 -7.97 1.89 11.26
CA SER A 309 -7.38 3.16 10.82
C SER A 309 -5.97 3.36 11.38
N PRO A 310 -5.02 3.79 10.54
CA PRO A 310 -3.69 4.15 10.99
C PRO A 310 -3.72 5.42 11.84
N TYR A 311 -2.64 5.69 12.57
CA TYR A 311 -2.47 6.97 13.27
C TYR A 311 -1.11 7.59 13.02
N ILE A 312 -1.03 8.91 13.18
CA ILE A 312 0.19 9.68 12.95
C ILE A 312 1.18 9.39 14.08
N VAL A 313 2.43 9.12 13.73
CA VAL A 313 3.53 9.04 14.69
C VAL A 313 3.81 10.44 15.24
N GLN A 314 3.66 10.62 16.55
CA GLN A 314 3.78 11.91 17.24
C GLN A 314 5.24 12.36 17.45
N LYS A 315 6.05 12.25 16.38
CA LYS A 315 7.44 12.70 16.34
C LYS A 315 7.66 13.42 15.03
N HIS A 316 8.48 14.47 15.07
CA HIS A 316 8.97 15.09 13.84
C HIS A 316 9.59 14.00 12.93
N PHE A 317 9.31 14.04 11.65
CA PHE A 317 9.67 12.97 10.72
C PHE A 317 11.17 12.63 10.72
N ASP A 318 12.06 13.60 10.93
CA ASP A 318 13.52 13.39 11.03
C ASP A 318 13.93 12.54 12.24
N LYS A 319 13.07 12.45 13.25
CA LYS A 319 13.30 11.72 14.51
C LYS A 319 12.67 10.32 14.51
N VAL A 320 11.98 9.95 13.45
CA VAL A 320 11.36 8.63 13.32
C VAL A 320 12.41 7.62 12.87
N ASN A 321 12.61 6.58 13.67
CA ASN A 321 13.52 5.49 13.33
C ASN A 321 12.78 4.46 12.50
N VAL A 322 13.14 4.33 11.22
CA VAL A 322 12.57 3.33 10.32
C VAL A 322 13.25 1.96 10.50
N ASP A 323 14.52 1.94 10.85
CA ASP A 323 15.27 0.73 11.17
C ASP A 323 15.44 0.56 12.70
N PRO A 324 15.32 -0.67 13.23
CA PRO A 324 14.87 -1.90 12.55
C PRO A 324 13.42 -1.81 12.11
N TYR A 325 13.06 -2.42 10.99
CA TYR A 325 11.69 -2.41 10.45
C TYR A 325 10.92 -3.68 10.86
N GLY A 326 9.62 -3.52 11.11
CA GLY A 326 8.77 -4.62 11.55
C GLY A 326 8.66 -4.73 13.07
N LEU A 327 8.45 -5.95 13.58
CA LEU A 327 8.17 -6.21 15.01
C LEU A 327 9.26 -5.75 15.98
N GLU A 328 10.50 -5.63 15.52
CA GLU A 328 11.63 -5.15 16.32
C GLU A 328 11.69 -3.62 16.42
N SER A 329 10.90 -2.92 15.62
CA SER A 329 10.89 -1.45 15.62
C SER A 329 10.28 -0.90 16.91
N PRO A 330 10.92 0.07 17.58
CA PRO A 330 10.32 0.76 18.71
C PRO A 330 9.08 1.59 18.33
N GLU A 331 8.94 1.92 17.05
CA GLU A 331 7.80 2.65 16.50
C GLU A 331 6.67 1.71 16.06
N PHE A 332 6.92 0.40 15.97
CA PHE A 332 5.96 -0.60 15.50
C PHE A 332 5.38 -1.38 16.69
N GLN A 333 4.42 -0.77 17.38
CA GLN A 333 3.81 -1.40 18.54
C GLN A 333 2.28 -1.37 18.45
N THR A 334 1.68 -2.53 18.17
CA THR A 334 0.25 -2.73 18.39
C THR A 334 -0.04 -2.77 19.89
N THR A 335 -1.02 -1.99 20.33
CA THR A 335 -1.40 -1.89 21.74
C THR A 335 -2.51 -2.88 22.10
N ASP A 336 -2.68 -3.16 23.38
CA ASP A 336 -3.83 -3.95 23.86
C ASP A 336 -5.16 -3.26 23.54
N LYS A 337 -5.17 -1.92 23.50
CA LYS A 337 -6.33 -1.14 23.05
C LYS A 337 -6.67 -1.43 21.59
N PHE A 338 -5.67 -1.49 20.70
CA PHE A 338 -5.90 -1.90 19.31
C PHE A 338 -6.48 -3.33 19.25
N ALA A 339 -5.88 -4.28 19.97
CA ALA A 339 -6.34 -5.67 19.99
C ALA A 339 -7.80 -5.76 20.43
N ASP A 340 -8.20 -5.00 21.45
CA ASP A 340 -9.58 -4.99 21.94
C ASP A 340 -10.54 -4.36 20.95
N ILE A 341 -10.21 -3.21 20.36
CA ILE A 341 -11.01 -2.56 19.31
C ILE A 341 -11.19 -3.49 18.12
N TRP A 342 -10.10 -4.03 17.57
CA TRP A 342 -10.16 -4.81 16.34
C TRP A 342 -10.93 -6.14 16.51
N THR A 343 -10.69 -6.87 17.60
CA THR A 343 -11.42 -8.13 17.87
C THR A 343 -12.89 -7.88 18.18
N SER A 344 -13.20 -6.81 18.88
CA SER A 344 -14.60 -6.41 19.15
C SER A 344 -15.32 -5.98 17.88
N ALA A 345 -14.63 -5.30 16.97
CA ALA A 345 -15.17 -4.93 15.67
C ALA A 345 -15.43 -6.16 14.78
N LEU A 346 -14.57 -7.17 14.81
CA LEU A 346 -14.85 -8.46 14.15
C LEU A 346 -16.15 -9.09 14.70
N ALA A 347 -16.29 -9.14 16.04
CA ALA A 347 -17.48 -9.67 16.71
C ALA A 347 -18.73 -8.82 16.39
N HIS A 348 -18.60 -7.50 16.25
CA HIS A 348 -19.70 -6.62 15.79
C HIS A 348 -20.16 -6.98 14.37
N CYS A 349 -19.24 -7.32 13.48
CA CYS A 349 -19.55 -7.63 12.08
C CYS A 349 -20.15 -9.04 11.90
N GLN A 350 -19.59 -10.05 12.57
CA GLN A 350 -20.00 -11.45 12.36
C GLN A 350 -20.03 -12.22 13.69
N LYS A 351 -21.12 -12.91 13.93
CA LYS A 351 -21.38 -13.67 15.17
C LYS A 351 -20.31 -14.72 15.46
N ARG A 352 -19.72 -15.32 14.42
CA ARG A 352 -18.66 -16.33 14.57
C ARG A 352 -17.43 -15.83 15.34
N PHE A 353 -17.20 -14.53 15.41
CA PHE A 353 -16.07 -13.94 16.11
C PHE A 353 -16.36 -13.57 17.57
N GLU A 354 -17.60 -13.67 18.04
CA GLU A 354 -17.94 -13.38 19.43
C GLU A 354 -17.17 -14.30 20.39
N GLY A 355 -16.64 -13.72 21.46
CA GLY A 355 -15.87 -14.42 22.49
C GLY A 355 -14.50 -14.94 22.02
N LYS A 356 -13.97 -14.46 20.87
CA LYS A 356 -12.69 -14.91 20.31
C LYS A 356 -11.52 -13.95 20.56
N SER A 357 -11.72 -12.88 21.30
CA SER A 357 -10.69 -11.85 21.56
C SER A 357 -9.39 -12.42 22.14
N ASN A 358 -9.47 -13.52 22.91
CA ASN A 358 -8.30 -14.21 23.48
C ASN A 358 -7.43 -14.94 22.43
N LEU A 359 -7.94 -15.10 21.20
CA LEU A 359 -7.20 -15.71 20.09
C LEU A 359 -6.40 -14.68 19.28
N TYR A 360 -6.45 -13.39 19.65
CA TYR A 360 -5.64 -12.37 19.02
C TYR A 360 -4.16 -12.69 19.11
N ARG A 361 -3.47 -12.53 17.99
CA ARG A 361 -2.01 -12.64 17.88
C ARG A 361 -1.43 -11.35 17.34
N LYS A 362 -0.34 -10.91 17.95
CA LYS A 362 0.46 -9.82 17.42
C LYS A 362 1.20 -10.32 16.18
N GLY A 363 0.61 -10.13 15.02
CA GLY A 363 1.13 -10.66 13.77
C GLY A 363 2.31 -9.84 13.23
N PRO A 364 3.02 -10.35 12.21
CA PRO A 364 4.09 -9.62 11.51
C PRO A 364 3.56 -8.61 10.49
N SER A 365 2.31 -8.20 10.60
CA SER A 365 1.61 -7.33 9.66
C SER A 365 1.50 -5.90 10.21
N GLY A 366 1.32 -4.92 9.32
CA GLY A 366 1.35 -3.50 9.68
C GLY A 366 2.71 -2.84 9.41
N GLY A 367 3.06 -1.77 10.12
CA GLY A 367 4.34 -1.10 10.02
C GLY A 367 4.25 0.41 9.83
N LEU A 368 5.41 1.05 9.62
CA LEU A 368 5.49 2.47 9.34
C LEU A 368 5.27 2.75 7.86
N GLY A 369 4.38 3.68 7.54
CA GLY A 369 4.27 4.31 6.23
C GLY A 369 4.90 5.71 6.27
N CYS A 370 5.68 6.05 5.24
CA CYS A 370 6.17 7.41 5.03
C CYS A 370 5.24 8.10 4.01
N LEU A 371 4.53 9.13 4.47
CA LEU A 371 3.51 9.82 3.69
C LEU A 371 3.99 11.20 3.27
N THR A 372 3.53 11.62 2.12
CA THR A 372 3.66 12.95 1.54
C THR A 372 2.70 13.95 2.22
N PRO A 373 2.78 15.26 1.94
CA PRO A 373 1.91 16.25 2.55
C PRO A 373 0.41 15.98 2.41
N ASP A 374 -0.06 15.59 1.21
CA ASP A 374 -1.46 15.26 0.95
C ASP A 374 -1.79 13.77 1.14
N SER A 375 -0.85 12.97 1.65
CA SER A 375 -0.97 11.52 1.88
C SER A 375 -1.16 10.69 0.60
N PHE A 376 -0.89 11.25 -0.58
CA PHE A 376 -0.95 10.54 -1.87
C PHE A 376 0.44 10.43 -2.51
N PRO A 377 0.65 9.43 -3.39
CA PRO A 377 1.95 9.16 -3.96
C PRO A 377 2.55 10.35 -4.73
N ILE A 378 3.88 10.36 -4.80
CA ILE A 378 4.64 11.17 -5.76
C ILE A 378 5.40 10.21 -6.67
N PHE A 379 5.22 10.39 -7.97
CA PHE A 379 5.95 9.69 -9.02
C PHE A 379 6.56 10.75 -9.91
N ASP A 380 7.85 11.09 -9.67
CA ASP A 380 8.47 12.22 -10.38
C ASP A 380 9.99 12.12 -10.48
N ARG A 381 10.57 12.94 -11.35
CA ARG A 381 12.02 13.14 -11.48
C ARG A 381 12.45 14.35 -10.68
N PHE A 382 13.40 14.18 -9.77
CA PHE A 382 13.98 15.27 -8.97
C PHE A 382 15.37 15.71 -9.44
N PHE A 383 15.99 14.89 -10.28
CA PHE A 383 17.19 15.18 -11.06
C PHE A 383 16.94 14.71 -12.50
N GLU A 384 17.80 15.11 -13.42
CA GLU A 384 17.64 14.75 -14.84
C GLU A 384 17.42 13.24 -15.04
N ASN A 385 18.08 12.43 -14.21
CA ASN A 385 18.09 10.98 -14.34
C ASN A 385 17.75 10.22 -13.05
N VAL A 386 17.14 10.88 -12.06
CA VAL A 386 16.68 10.23 -10.83
C VAL A 386 15.15 10.26 -10.74
N TYR A 387 14.55 9.12 -10.81
CA TYR A 387 13.12 8.92 -10.63
C TYR A 387 12.82 8.44 -9.21
N MET A 388 11.88 9.08 -8.52
CA MET A 388 11.47 8.69 -7.17
C MET A 388 10.03 8.19 -7.16
N ILE A 389 9.83 7.06 -6.52
CA ILE A 389 8.54 6.44 -6.23
C ILE A 389 8.31 6.60 -4.72
N ALA A 390 7.62 7.67 -4.33
CA ALA A 390 7.18 7.89 -2.96
C ALA A 390 5.73 7.45 -2.84
N ASP A 391 5.49 6.23 -2.37
CA ASP A 391 4.20 5.56 -2.48
C ASP A 391 3.14 5.98 -1.46
N ALA A 392 3.52 6.77 -0.46
CA ALA A 392 2.61 7.27 0.59
C ALA A 392 1.74 6.16 1.20
N ASN A 393 2.34 5.01 1.48
CA ASN A 393 1.70 3.84 2.10
C ASN A 393 0.63 3.13 1.25
N HIS A 394 0.55 3.40 -0.03
CA HIS A 394 -0.34 2.66 -0.94
C HIS A 394 0.38 1.51 -1.67
N GLY A 395 1.69 1.35 -1.43
CA GLY A 395 2.66 0.65 -2.24
C GLY A 395 2.30 -0.76 -2.69
N TYR A 396 1.99 -1.67 -1.76
CA TYR A 396 1.85 -3.09 -2.10
C TYR A 396 0.84 -3.35 -3.24
N LYS A 397 -0.34 -2.72 -3.19
CA LYS A 397 -1.38 -2.89 -4.20
C LYS A 397 -1.03 -2.28 -5.57
N MET A 398 -0.10 -1.32 -5.61
CA MET A 398 0.27 -0.56 -6.80
C MET A 398 1.37 -1.25 -7.64
N ILE A 399 1.30 -2.55 -7.85
CA ILE A 399 2.26 -3.31 -8.67
C ILE A 399 2.43 -2.71 -10.08
N GLY A 400 1.35 -2.17 -10.65
CA GLY A 400 1.34 -1.56 -11.98
C GLY A 400 2.16 -0.27 -12.10
N VAL A 401 2.40 0.43 -10.99
CA VAL A 401 3.23 1.65 -10.99
C VAL A 401 4.63 1.37 -11.52
N GLY A 402 5.25 0.25 -11.14
CA GLY A 402 6.56 -0.10 -11.65
C GLY A 402 6.60 -0.24 -13.18
N HIS A 403 5.52 -0.73 -13.80
CA HIS A 403 5.40 -0.80 -15.26
C HIS A 403 5.36 0.58 -15.90
N LEU A 404 4.57 1.50 -15.32
CA LEU A 404 4.42 2.86 -15.83
C LEU A 404 5.72 3.66 -15.63
N VAL A 405 6.39 3.51 -14.50
CA VAL A 405 7.71 4.12 -14.26
C VAL A 405 8.75 3.59 -15.24
N ALA A 406 8.75 2.29 -15.54
CA ALA A 406 9.64 1.72 -16.55
C ALA A 406 9.40 2.32 -17.94
N GLN A 407 8.15 2.57 -18.34
CA GLN A 407 7.82 3.27 -19.57
C GLN A 407 8.43 4.67 -19.58
N GLU A 408 8.32 5.43 -18.48
CA GLU A 408 8.90 6.77 -18.38
C GLU A 408 10.44 6.77 -18.39
N ILE A 409 11.07 5.76 -17.80
CA ILE A 409 12.52 5.58 -17.90
C ILE A 409 12.95 5.33 -19.36
N LEU A 410 12.10 4.68 -20.15
CA LEU A 410 12.29 4.41 -21.58
C LEU A 410 11.86 5.59 -22.49
N GLY A 411 11.45 6.72 -21.91
CA GLY A 411 11.07 7.93 -22.64
C GLY A 411 9.61 8.01 -23.07
N GLN A 412 8.73 7.17 -22.53
CA GLN A 412 7.29 7.18 -22.80
C GLN A 412 6.53 7.71 -21.58
N GLU A 413 6.07 8.95 -21.64
CA GLU A 413 5.30 9.55 -20.54
C GLU A 413 3.99 8.81 -20.29
N SER A 414 3.63 8.62 -19.00
CA SER A 414 2.41 7.96 -18.58
C SER A 414 1.35 8.96 -18.10
N GLU A 415 0.19 8.96 -18.76
CA GLU A 415 -0.95 9.79 -18.36
C GLU A 415 -1.43 9.45 -16.94
N LEU A 416 -1.38 8.17 -16.55
CA LEU A 416 -1.81 7.70 -15.22
C LEU A 416 -0.91 8.21 -14.09
N LEU A 417 0.33 8.58 -14.37
CA LEU A 417 1.26 9.12 -13.37
C LEU A 417 1.25 10.64 -13.28
N LYS A 418 0.72 11.36 -14.30
CA LYS A 418 0.67 12.83 -14.32
C LYS A 418 0.00 13.47 -13.11
N PRO A 419 -1.15 12.96 -12.60
CA PRO A 419 -1.82 13.54 -11.45
C PRO A 419 -0.98 13.48 -10.15
N PHE A 420 0.05 12.62 -10.13
CA PHE A 420 0.91 12.38 -8.97
C PHE A 420 2.26 13.10 -9.05
N ARG A 421 2.43 14.08 -9.96
CA ARG A 421 3.64 14.89 -10.04
C ARG A 421 3.77 15.82 -8.83
N PHE A 422 5.00 16.10 -8.46
CA PHE A 422 5.33 16.97 -7.33
C PHE A 422 4.76 18.38 -7.48
N ASN A 423 4.73 18.90 -8.72
CA ASN A 423 4.23 20.24 -9.00
C ASN A 423 2.73 20.47 -8.70
N ARG A 424 1.95 19.40 -8.40
CA ARG A 424 0.56 19.51 -7.95
C ARG A 424 0.43 20.36 -6.68
N TYR A 425 1.45 20.35 -5.82
CA TYR A 425 1.45 21.13 -4.58
C TYR A 425 1.39 22.63 -4.86
N ALA A 426 2.26 23.13 -5.73
CA ALA A 426 2.27 24.54 -6.12
C ALA A 426 1.01 24.97 -6.88
N LYS A 427 0.37 24.05 -7.59
CA LYS A 427 -0.89 24.32 -8.32
C LYS A 427 -2.12 24.25 -7.44
N GLY A 428 -2.05 23.61 -6.27
CA GLY A 428 -3.19 23.32 -5.43
C GLY A 428 -4.05 22.15 -5.92
N GLU A 429 -3.49 21.28 -6.76
CA GLU A 429 -4.13 20.05 -7.27
C GLU A 429 -3.93 18.90 -6.27
N LEU A 430 -4.30 19.14 -5.00
CA LEU A 430 -4.08 18.18 -3.92
C LEU A 430 -5.10 17.03 -3.98
N HIS A 431 -4.63 15.84 -3.66
CA HIS A 431 -5.48 14.66 -3.51
C HIS A 431 -6.03 14.59 -2.08
N LEU A 432 -7.06 15.39 -1.80
CA LEU A 432 -7.69 15.39 -0.48
C LEU A 432 -8.62 14.20 -0.33
N SER A 433 -8.58 13.55 0.82
CA SER A 433 -9.43 12.42 1.17
C SER A 433 -10.09 12.65 2.52
N LEU A 434 -11.41 12.48 2.59
CA LEU A 434 -12.16 12.53 3.84
C LEU A 434 -11.89 11.32 4.75
N ILE A 435 -11.43 10.19 4.19
CA ILE A 435 -11.11 8.96 4.96
C ILE A 435 -9.78 9.08 5.73
N HIS A 436 -8.98 10.10 5.46
CA HIS A 436 -7.64 10.25 6.03
C HIS A 436 -7.48 11.52 6.88
N ILE A 437 -8.59 12.04 7.41
CA ILE A 437 -8.59 13.12 8.40
C ILE A 437 -8.37 12.54 9.80
#